data_a3b9d7d27d4a6c9cbbd52b1fd9bce2e2
#
_entry.id   a3b9d7d27d4a6c9cbbd52b1fd9bce2e2
#
_cell.length_a   1.000
_cell.length_b   1.000
_cell.length_c   1.000
_cell.angle_alpha   90.00
_cell.angle_beta   90.00
_cell.angle_gamma   90.00
#
_symmetry.space_group_name_H-M   'P 1'
#
loop_
_entity.id
_entity.type
_entity.pdbx_description
1 polymer ?
#
loop_
_entity_poly.entity_id
_entity_poly.type
_entity_poly.pdbx_seq_one_letter_code
_entity_poly.pdbx_strand_id
1 'polypeptide(L)'
;MKITDAAVFPYPYGDTSLRRLALEAKSLGFDSLIAMDTPAGSFDGVEILSGILVQDAPMRDVIARVNRAKDSGTVVSVAARDNGFNRAAISLRGVHILRGIQTADKNAFDHVTAKMAADNNVAIDLDLSLLIAARGVVRQRTIHRYRDILTFERRFEFPVTLSSYARSYLDLRAVREITGFCSFIGMDISGVEKALDAVGRIMASPVSSVRVVS
;
A
#
# COMPACT_ATOMS: atom_id res chain seq x y z
N MET A 1 1.38 -10.40 -14.88
CA MET A 1 1.01 -10.13 -13.48
C MET A 1 2.28 -10.24 -12.64
N LYS A 2 2.54 -9.27 -11.80
CA LYS A 2 3.70 -9.26 -10.91
C LYS A 2 3.23 -9.21 -9.45
N ILE A 3 3.55 -10.24 -8.68
CA ILE A 3 3.08 -10.39 -7.31
C ILE A 3 3.99 -9.59 -6.38
N THR A 4 3.47 -8.49 -5.83
CA THR A 4 4.24 -7.53 -5.02
C THR A 4 3.68 -7.42 -3.60
N ASP A 5 4.54 -7.58 -2.58
CA ASP A 5 4.23 -7.11 -1.23
C ASP A 5 4.48 -5.61 -1.17
N ALA A 6 3.45 -4.85 -0.85
CA ALA A 6 3.51 -3.39 -0.96
C ALA A 6 4.26 -2.69 0.19
N ALA A 7 4.65 -3.38 1.27
CA ALA A 7 5.51 -2.80 2.30
C ALA A 7 6.22 -3.86 3.14
N VAL A 8 7.55 -3.80 3.16
CA VAL A 8 8.40 -4.50 4.13
C VAL A 8 9.41 -3.53 4.73
N PHE A 9 9.82 -3.78 5.97
CA PHE A 9 10.75 -2.94 6.73
C PHE A 9 11.99 -3.76 7.10
N PRO A 10 13.02 -3.78 6.24
CA PRO A 10 14.27 -4.47 6.56
C PRO A 10 15.04 -3.77 7.69
N TYR A 11 16.10 -4.43 8.19
CA TYR A 11 17.04 -3.80 9.13
C TYR A 11 17.51 -2.44 8.59
N PRO A 12 17.60 -1.37 9.41
CA PRO A 12 17.46 -1.34 10.88
C PRO A 12 16.03 -1.17 11.41
N TYR A 13 15.01 -1.00 10.56
CA TYR A 13 13.63 -0.79 11.00
C TYR A 13 12.91 -2.09 11.42
N GLY A 14 13.37 -3.22 10.90
CA GLY A 14 13.00 -4.57 11.30
C GLY A 14 14.20 -5.33 11.84
N ASP A 15 14.02 -6.62 12.13
CA ASP A 15 15.05 -7.51 12.65
C ASP A 15 15.79 -8.31 11.55
N THR A 16 15.31 -8.24 10.32
CA THR A 16 15.73 -9.10 9.23
C THR A 16 16.40 -8.29 8.11
N SER A 17 17.51 -8.81 7.58
CA SER A 17 18.18 -8.20 6.42
C SER A 17 17.31 -8.27 5.17
N LEU A 18 17.47 -7.29 4.26
CA LEU A 18 16.73 -7.25 3.00
C LEU A 18 16.91 -8.54 2.17
N ARG A 19 18.15 -9.07 2.12
CA ARG A 19 18.44 -10.31 1.42
C ARG A 19 17.65 -11.50 1.98
N ARG A 20 17.54 -11.61 3.31
CA ARG A 20 16.76 -12.69 3.95
C ARG A 20 15.27 -12.52 3.69
N LEU A 21 14.74 -11.29 3.72
CA LEU A 21 13.34 -11.01 3.35
C LEU A 21 13.08 -11.41 1.89
N ALA A 22 13.97 -11.07 0.95
CA ALA A 22 13.81 -11.43 -0.46
C ALA A 22 13.82 -12.95 -0.68
N LEU A 23 14.73 -13.68 -0.01
CA LEU A 23 14.80 -15.13 -0.08
C LEU A 23 13.50 -15.79 0.41
N GLU A 24 12.97 -15.31 1.54
CA GLU A 24 11.69 -15.80 2.07
C GLU A 24 10.52 -15.45 1.14
N ALA A 25 10.45 -14.21 0.67
CA ALA A 25 9.41 -13.74 -0.24
C ALA A 25 9.34 -14.59 -1.51
N LYS A 26 10.50 -14.95 -2.08
CA LYS A 26 10.57 -15.88 -3.23
C LYS A 26 9.92 -17.22 -2.92
N SER A 27 10.24 -17.81 -1.77
CA SER A 27 9.69 -19.11 -1.35
C SER A 27 8.18 -19.07 -1.12
N LEU A 28 7.66 -17.88 -0.78
CA LEU A 28 6.25 -17.62 -0.51
C LEU A 28 5.46 -17.19 -1.76
N GLY A 29 6.13 -17.03 -2.93
CA GLY A 29 5.51 -16.76 -4.22
C GLY A 29 5.45 -15.28 -4.63
N PHE A 30 6.28 -14.41 -4.04
CA PHE A 30 6.40 -13.01 -4.44
C PHE A 30 7.46 -12.81 -5.52
N ASP A 31 7.16 -11.93 -6.49
CA ASP A 31 8.09 -11.48 -7.53
C ASP A 31 8.83 -10.22 -7.11
N SER A 32 8.24 -9.41 -6.23
CA SER A 32 8.82 -8.15 -5.78
C SER A 32 8.35 -7.71 -4.39
N LEU A 33 9.16 -6.85 -3.77
CA LEU A 33 8.88 -6.22 -2.47
C LEU A 33 9.08 -4.71 -2.59
N ILE A 34 8.21 -3.91 -1.97
CA ILE A 34 8.52 -2.51 -1.67
C ILE A 34 9.24 -2.47 -0.32
N ALA A 35 10.55 -2.21 -0.33
CA ALA A 35 11.36 -2.09 0.88
C ALA A 35 11.47 -0.63 1.30
N MET A 36 11.00 -0.33 2.51
CA MET A 36 10.97 1.04 3.03
C MET A 36 12.36 1.55 3.37
N ASP A 37 12.64 2.80 2.97
CA ASP A 37 13.91 3.50 3.17
C ASP A 37 15.15 2.71 2.71
N THR A 38 14.98 1.94 1.62
CA THR A 38 16.01 1.04 1.09
C THR A 38 16.16 1.29 -0.42
N PRO A 39 17.40 1.26 -0.95
CA PRO A 39 17.61 1.38 -2.39
C PRO A 39 16.97 0.25 -3.19
N ALA A 40 16.55 0.56 -4.42
CA ALA A 40 16.08 -0.44 -5.37
C ALA A 40 17.19 -1.41 -5.77
N GLY A 41 16.81 -2.64 -6.10
CA GLY A 41 17.76 -3.69 -6.49
C GLY A 41 17.07 -5.02 -6.80
N SER A 42 17.84 -6.11 -6.71
CA SER A 42 17.30 -7.46 -6.86
C SER A 42 18.12 -8.43 -6.01
N PHE A 43 17.45 -9.36 -5.36
CA PHE A 43 18.06 -10.45 -4.60
C PHE A 43 17.36 -11.76 -4.91
N ASP A 44 18.13 -12.77 -5.29
CA ASP A 44 17.65 -14.14 -5.54
C ASP A 44 16.47 -14.23 -6.53
N GLY A 45 16.37 -13.25 -7.46
CA GLY A 45 15.31 -13.15 -8.46
C GLY A 45 14.06 -12.42 -8.00
N VAL A 46 14.04 -11.88 -6.77
CA VAL A 46 13.00 -10.96 -6.29
C VAL A 46 13.45 -9.53 -6.53
N GLU A 47 12.63 -8.73 -7.20
CA GLU A 47 12.88 -7.31 -7.39
C GLU A 47 12.56 -6.53 -6.11
N ILE A 48 13.46 -5.61 -5.78
CA ILE A 48 13.27 -4.68 -4.67
C ILE A 48 12.97 -3.31 -5.23
N LEU A 49 11.77 -2.84 -4.96
CA LEU A 49 11.36 -1.47 -5.25
C LEU A 49 11.68 -0.59 -4.04
N SER A 50 12.33 0.55 -4.30
CA SER A 50 12.54 1.53 -3.24
C SER A 50 11.22 2.13 -2.80
N GLY A 51 10.97 2.22 -1.49
CA GLY A 51 9.78 2.82 -0.91
C GLY A 51 10.11 3.84 0.17
N ILE A 52 9.28 4.86 0.28
CA ILE A 52 9.28 5.76 1.45
C ILE A 52 7.87 5.84 2.05
N LEU A 53 7.82 5.93 3.38
CA LEU A 53 6.59 6.18 4.10
C LEU A 53 6.68 7.54 4.80
N VAL A 54 5.80 8.46 4.41
CA VAL A 54 5.67 9.77 5.06
C VAL A 54 4.56 9.67 6.09
N GLN A 55 4.93 9.69 7.36
CA GLN A 55 4.00 9.62 8.51
C GLN A 55 4.28 10.76 9.48
N ASP A 56 3.29 11.11 10.29
CA ASP A 56 3.37 12.10 11.39
C ASP A 56 3.96 13.47 10.96
N ALA A 57 3.78 13.83 9.69
CA ALA A 57 4.33 15.03 9.10
C ALA A 57 3.22 16.01 8.70
N PRO A 58 3.42 17.34 8.88
CA PRO A 58 2.52 18.33 8.33
C PRO A 58 2.58 18.31 6.80
N MET A 59 1.52 18.79 6.13
CA MET A 59 1.39 18.73 4.67
C MET A 59 2.58 19.35 3.93
N ARG A 60 3.16 20.43 4.47
CA ARG A 60 4.38 21.05 3.92
C ARG A 60 5.53 20.07 3.78
N ASP A 61 5.76 19.24 4.80
CA ASP A 61 6.86 18.27 4.81
C ASP A 61 6.53 17.05 3.94
N VAL A 62 5.25 16.68 3.83
CA VAL A 62 4.78 15.68 2.86
C VAL A 62 5.14 16.13 1.44
N ILE A 63 4.77 17.37 1.06
CA ILE A 63 5.09 17.96 -0.26
C ILE A 63 6.61 17.94 -0.51
N ALA A 64 7.42 18.35 0.47
CA ALA A 64 8.86 18.38 0.33
C ALA A 64 9.46 16.97 0.08
N ARG A 65 8.98 15.94 0.80
CA ARG A 65 9.43 14.55 0.62
C ARG A 65 8.96 13.96 -0.71
N VAL A 66 7.71 14.19 -1.10
CA VAL A 66 7.17 13.76 -2.40
C VAL A 66 7.99 14.35 -3.55
N ASN A 67 8.24 15.67 -3.52
CA ASN A 67 9.03 16.35 -4.56
C ASN A 67 10.47 15.82 -4.65
N ARG A 68 11.10 15.46 -3.53
CA ARG A 68 12.44 14.87 -3.51
C ARG A 68 12.49 13.47 -4.12
N ALA A 69 11.40 12.70 -3.96
CA ALA A 69 11.31 11.33 -4.46
C ALA A 69 10.80 11.22 -5.90
N LYS A 70 10.23 12.30 -6.46
CA LYS A 70 9.44 12.30 -7.69
C LYS A 70 10.12 11.65 -8.91
N ASP A 71 11.45 11.84 -9.07
CA ASP A 71 12.15 11.39 -10.26
C ASP A 71 13.10 10.20 -9.98
N SER A 72 12.97 9.59 -8.78
CA SER A 72 13.87 8.52 -8.33
C SER A 72 13.34 7.11 -8.58
N GLY A 73 12.14 6.95 -9.14
CA GLY A 73 11.47 5.64 -9.24
C GLY A 73 11.03 5.07 -7.89
N THR A 74 11.06 5.87 -6.82
CA THR A 74 10.68 5.47 -5.48
C THR A 74 9.17 5.47 -5.30
N VAL A 75 8.63 4.42 -4.72
CA VAL A 75 7.20 4.35 -4.35
C VAL A 75 6.96 5.22 -3.12
N VAL A 76 6.19 6.28 -3.28
CA VAL A 76 5.86 7.20 -2.18
C VAL A 76 4.54 6.80 -1.55
N SER A 77 4.59 6.48 -0.27
CA SER A 77 3.41 6.20 0.56
C SER A 77 3.21 7.30 1.60
N VAL A 78 1.96 7.67 1.84
CA VAL A 78 1.58 8.66 2.87
C VAL A 78 0.66 7.98 3.88
N ALA A 79 0.94 8.18 5.16
CA ALA A 79 0.06 7.70 6.23
C ALA A 79 -1.22 8.54 6.28
N ALA A 80 -2.37 7.88 6.31
CA ALA A 80 -3.68 8.51 6.37
C ALA A 80 -3.90 9.20 7.73
N ARG A 81 -4.64 10.30 7.70
CA ARG A 81 -5.05 11.08 8.86
C ARG A 81 -6.54 11.43 8.75
N ASP A 82 -6.89 12.70 8.99
CA ASP A 82 -8.25 13.18 8.74
C ASP A 82 -8.57 13.28 7.24
N ASN A 83 -9.84 13.46 6.93
CA ASN A 83 -10.34 13.49 5.56
C ASN A 83 -9.71 14.63 4.71
N GLY A 84 -9.56 15.83 5.31
CA GLY A 84 -8.97 16.96 4.61
C GLY A 84 -7.50 16.70 4.22
N PHE A 85 -6.72 16.15 5.14
CA PHE A 85 -5.34 15.75 4.90
C PHE A 85 -5.27 14.67 3.81
N ASN A 86 -6.11 13.64 3.89
CA ASN A 86 -6.10 12.53 2.93
C ASN A 86 -6.43 13.00 1.51
N ARG A 87 -7.42 13.88 1.35
CA ARG A 87 -7.75 14.50 0.05
C ARG A 87 -6.59 15.33 -0.49
N ALA A 88 -5.95 16.12 0.36
CA ALA A 88 -4.78 16.91 -0.04
C ALA A 88 -3.60 15.98 -0.46
N ALA A 89 -3.33 14.92 0.30
CA ALA A 89 -2.28 13.95 -0.03
C ALA A 89 -2.54 13.22 -1.35
N ILE A 90 -3.77 12.76 -1.59
CA ILE A 90 -4.18 12.08 -2.82
C ILE A 90 -4.06 13.00 -4.05
N SER A 91 -4.23 14.32 -3.88
CA SER A 91 -4.10 15.30 -4.96
C SER A 91 -2.65 15.62 -5.31
N LEU A 92 -1.67 15.21 -4.50
CA LEU A 92 -0.25 15.48 -4.77
C LEU A 92 0.29 14.53 -5.84
N ARG A 93 0.82 15.09 -6.92
CA ARG A 93 1.55 14.31 -7.92
C ARG A 93 2.78 13.65 -7.30
N GLY A 94 2.91 12.33 -7.48
CA GLY A 94 4.01 11.53 -6.93
C GLY A 94 3.67 10.83 -5.62
N VAL A 95 2.47 11.00 -5.06
CA VAL A 95 1.94 10.08 -4.06
C VAL A 95 1.35 8.87 -4.79
N HIS A 96 1.79 7.68 -4.41
CA HIS A 96 1.38 6.43 -5.06
C HIS A 96 0.41 5.62 -4.19
N ILE A 97 0.59 5.66 -2.86
CA ILE A 97 -0.18 4.82 -1.94
C ILE A 97 -0.58 5.65 -0.71
N LEU A 98 -1.85 5.58 -0.32
CA LEU A 98 -2.35 6.05 0.97
C LEU A 98 -2.49 4.84 1.91
N ARG A 99 -1.84 4.90 3.10
CA ARG A 99 -1.76 3.78 4.05
C ARG A 99 -2.43 4.10 5.38
N GLY A 100 -2.86 3.07 6.11
CA GLY A 100 -3.28 3.23 7.49
C GLY A 100 -4.71 3.77 7.68
N ILE A 101 -5.56 3.76 6.64
CA ILE A 101 -6.97 4.22 6.75
C ILE A 101 -7.73 3.44 7.82
N GLN A 102 -7.40 2.17 8.05
CA GLN A 102 -8.06 1.33 9.05
C GLN A 102 -7.83 1.80 10.49
N THR A 103 -6.77 2.55 10.75
CA THR A 103 -6.44 3.13 12.07
C THR A 103 -6.83 4.59 12.20
N ALA A 104 -7.16 5.24 11.10
CA ALA A 104 -7.63 6.63 11.06
C ALA A 104 -9.11 6.75 11.50
N ASP A 105 -9.57 7.96 11.74
CA ASP A 105 -10.96 8.24 12.11
C ASP A 105 -11.97 7.64 11.11
N LYS A 106 -13.17 7.34 11.60
CA LYS A 106 -14.22 6.72 10.78
C LYS A 106 -14.50 7.51 9.49
N ASN A 107 -14.44 8.83 9.56
CA ASN A 107 -14.73 9.74 8.45
C ASN A 107 -13.48 10.11 7.62
N ALA A 108 -12.32 9.50 7.91
CA ALA A 108 -11.08 9.80 7.22
C ALA A 108 -11.07 9.38 5.73
N PHE A 109 -11.99 8.50 5.34
CA PHE A 109 -12.14 8.03 3.96
C PHE A 109 -13.62 7.89 3.61
N ASP A 110 -14.09 8.71 2.69
CA ASP A 110 -15.46 8.76 2.21
C ASP A 110 -15.53 8.61 0.68
N HIS A 111 -16.74 8.70 0.13
CA HIS A 111 -16.99 8.58 -1.30
C HIS A 111 -16.27 9.63 -2.16
N VAL A 112 -16.03 10.84 -1.64
CA VAL A 112 -15.28 11.88 -2.35
C VAL A 112 -13.80 11.51 -2.39
N THR A 113 -13.24 11.12 -1.25
CA THR A 113 -11.85 10.67 -1.15
C THR A 113 -11.59 9.43 -2.01
N ALA A 114 -12.55 8.49 -2.05
CA ALA A 114 -12.50 7.30 -2.90
C ALA A 114 -12.47 7.66 -4.40
N LYS A 115 -13.35 8.58 -4.83
CA LYS A 115 -13.36 9.09 -6.20
C LYS A 115 -12.03 9.78 -6.54
N MET A 116 -11.50 10.62 -5.64
CA MET A 116 -10.20 11.28 -5.86
C MET A 116 -9.06 10.27 -5.97
N ALA A 117 -9.07 9.18 -5.18
CA ALA A 117 -8.08 8.11 -5.28
C ALA A 117 -8.11 7.44 -6.66
N ALA A 118 -9.30 7.17 -7.20
CA ALA A 118 -9.47 6.64 -8.55
C ALA A 118 -8.98 7.62 -9.62
N ASP A 119 -9.44 8.89 -9.57
CA ASP A 119 -9.11 9.92 -10.56
C ASP A 119 -7.59 10.22 -10.60
N ASN A 120 -6.89 10.10 -9.46
CA ASN A 120 -5.44 10.34 -9.35
C ASN A 120 -4.60 9.06 -9.39
N ASN A 121 -5.21 7.89 -9.57
CA ASN A 121 -4.55 6.58 -9.56
C ASN A 121 -3.69 6.33 -8.30
N VAL A 122 -4.18 6.78 -7.13
CA VAL A 122 -3.54 6.56 -5.84
C VAL A 122 -4.13 5.32 -5.19
N ALA A 123 -3.29 4.34 -4.87
CA ALA A 123 -3.75 3.11 -4.24
C ALA A 123 -4.07 3.30 -2.75
N ILE A 124 -5.05 2.53 -2.29
CA ILE A 124 -5.36 2.38 -0.87
C ILE A 124 -4.77 1.06 -0.39
N ASP A 125 -3.91 1.13 0.62
CA ASP A 125 -3.23 -0.04 1.15
C ASP A 125 -4.04 -0.75 2.25
N LEU A 126 -4.12 -2.07 2.15
CA LEU A 126 -4.66 -2.93 3.19
C LEU A 126 -3.52 -3.67 3.89
N ASP A 127 -3.20 -3.23 5.11
CA ASP A 127 -2.19 -3.82 5.97
C ASP A 127 -2.67 -5.15 6.55
N LEU A 128 -2.12 -6.26 6.07
CA LEU A 128 -2.49 -7.60 6.49
C LEU A 128 -1.98 -7.94 7.89
N SER A 129 -0.94 -7.25 8.40
CA SER A 129 -0.39 -7.50 9.74
C SER A 129 -1.47 -7.34 10.82
N LEU A 130 -2.36 -6.37 10.65
CA LEU A 130 -3.47 -6.12 11.58
C LEU A 130 -4.54 -7.21 11.54
N LEU A 131 -4.75 -7.87 10.40
CA LEU A 131 -5.65 -9.02 10.31
C LEU A 131 -5.03 -10.26 10.96
N ILE A 132 -3.71 -10.41 10.86
CA ILE A 132 -2.96 -11.59 11.33
C ILE A 132 -2.68 -11.47 12.83
N ALA A 133 -2.08 -10.37 13.27
CA ALA A 133 -1.58 -10.20 14.63
C ALA A 133 -2.67 -9.71 15.62
N ALA A 134 -3.59 -8.85 15.19
CA ALA A 134 -4.62 -8.33 16.07
C ALA A 134 -5.64 -9.41 16.47
N ARG A 135 -6.28 -9.22 17.63
CA ARG A 135 -7.30 -10.13 18.18
C ARG A 135 -8.53 -9.35 18.67
N GLY A 136 -9.64 -10.06 18.88
CA GLY A 136 -10.86 -9.50 19.46
C GLY A 136 -11.38 -8.28 18.71
N VAL A 137 -11.72 -7.24 19.45
CA VAL A 137 -12.35 -6.02 18.92
C VAL A 137 -11.49 -5.29 17.89
N VAL A 138 -10.15 -5.30 18.06
CA VAL A 138 -9.23 -4.63 17.11
C VAL A 138 -9.32 -5.30 15.75
N ARG A 139 -9.22 -6.64 15.69
CA ARG A 139 -9.37 -7.39 14.42
C ARG A 139 -10.73 -7.17 13.79
N GLN A 140 -11.81 -7.20 14.57
CA GLN A 140 -13.16 -6.95 14.07
C GLN A 140 -13.31 -5.57 13.45
N ARG A 141 -12.80 -4.53 14.13
CA ARG A 141 -12.80 -3.15 13.58
C ARG A 141 -12.02 -3.06 12.26
N THR A 142 -10.85 -3.70 12.20
CA THR A 142 -10.05 -3.73 10.97
C THR A 142 -10.80 -4.42 9.83
N ILE A 143 -11.45 -5.57 10.09
CA ILE A 143 -12.27 -6.28 9.09
C ILE A 143 -13.41 -5.39 8.58
N HIS A 144 -14.15 -4.72 9.48
CA HIS A 144 -15.22 -3.82 9.07
C HIS A 144 -14.70 -2.65 8.23
N ARG A 145 -13.58 -2.05 8.65
CA ARG A 145 -12.96 -0.95 7.89
C ARG A 145 -12.53 -1.37 6.48
N TYR A 146 -11.93 -2.54 6.34
CA TYR A 146 -11.53 -3.04 5.03
C TYR A 146 -12.75 -3.37 4.15
N ARG A 147 -13.83 -3.90 4.71
CA ARG A 147 -15.10 -4.09 3.98
C ARG A 147 -15.69 -2.77 3.49
N ASP A 148 -15.65 -1.72 4.31
CA ASP A 148 -16.11 -0.39 3.92
C ASP A 148 -15.25 0.15 2.76
N ILE A 149 -13.91 0.03 2.83
CA ILE A 149 -12.98 0.44 1.77
C ILE A 149 -13.28 -0.34 0.48
N LEU A 150 -13.45 -1.66 0.55
CA LEU A 150 -13.75 -2.50 -0.61
C LEU A 150 -15.15 -2.21 -1.20
N THR A 151 -16.10 -1.72 -0.39
CA THR A 151 -17.40 -1.25 -0.90
C THR A 151 -17.22 0.01 -1.76
N PHE A 152 -16.36 0.92 -1.36
CA PHE A 152 -15.99 2.07 -2.18
C PHE A 152 -15.16 1.68 -3.41
N GLU A 153 -14.23 0.72 -3.25
CA GLU A 153 -13.41 0.23 -4.38
C GLU A 153 -14.30 -0.31 -5.51
N ARG A 154 -15.28 -1.15 -5.21
CA ARG A 154 -16.24 -1.69 -6.20
C ARG A 154 -17.03 -0.62 -6.93
N ARG A 155 -17.22 0.55 -6.33
CA ARG A 155 -17.99 1.66 -6.91
C ARG A 155 -17.11 2.63 -7.71
N PHE A 156 -15.91 2.89 -7.24
CA PHE A 156 -15.04 3.94 -7.78
C PHE A 156 -13.80 3.40 -8.49
N GLU A 157 -13.51 2.10 -8.36
CA GLU A 157 -12.44 1.38 -9.05
C GLU A 157 -11.03 1.96 -8.82
N PHE A 158 -10.75 2.51 -7.62
CA PHE A 158 -9.41 2.93 -7.25
C PHE A 158 -8.50 1.71 -7.02
N PRO A 159 -7.17 1.84 -7.23
CA PRO A 159 -6.26 0.73 -6.95
C PRO A 159 -6.22 0.38 -5.47
N VAL A 160 -6.13 -0.92 -5.17
CA VAL A 160 -5.87 -1.44 -3.82
C VAL A 160 -4.53 -2.15 -3.84
N THR A 161 -3.73 -1.98 -2.78
CA THR A 161 -2.51 -2.76 -2.53
C THR A 161 -2.65 -3.59 -1.28
N LEU A 162 -1.89 -4.68 -1.21
CA LEU A 162 -1.78 -5.53 -0.03
C LEU A 162 -0.34 -5.47 0.49
N SER A 163 -0.19 -5.29 1.80
CA SER A 163 1.11 -5.26 2.45
C SER A 163 1.15 -6.16 3.67
N SER A 164 2.26 -6.88 3.86
CA SER A 164 2.51 -7.62 5.09
C SER A 164 2.93 -6.72 6.24
N TYR A 165 3.47 -5.54 5.94
CA TYR A 165 4.13 -4.67 6.92
C TYR A 165 5.27 -5.37 7.68
N ALA A 166 5.86 -6.40 7.04
CA ALA A 166 6.83 -7.30 7.64
C ALA A 166 8.08 -6.56 8.15
N ARG A 167 8.40 -6.78 9.42
CA ARG A 167 9.64 -6.35 10.10
C ARG A 167 10.58 -7.52 10.36
N SER A 168 10.03 -8.72 10.27
CA SER A 168 10.74 -9.99 10.32
C SER A 168 10.36 -10.83 9.10
N TYR A 169 11.26 -11.71 8.66
CA TYR A 169 10.90 -12.70 7.65
C TYR A 169 9.77 -13.64 8.11
N LEU A 170 9.59 -13.79 9.43
CA LEU A 170 8.49 -14.55 10.04
C LEU A 170 7.12 -13.88 9.89
N ASP A 171 7.07 -12.60 9.56
CA ASP A 171 5.81 -11.87 9.36
C ASP A 171 5.24 -12.08 7.96
N LEU A 172 6.06 -12.49 7.00
CA LEU A 172 5.63 -12.78 5.64
C LEU A 172 4.65 -13.98 5.62
N ARG A 173 3.73 -13.96 4.67
CA ARG A 173 2.76 -15.05 4.45
C ARG A 173 2.75 -15.44 2.99
N ALA A 174 2.54 -16.72 2.73
CA ALA A 174 2.44 -17.21 1.36
C ALA A 174 1.24 -16.57 0.64
N VAL A 175 1.38 -16.33 -0.66
CA VAL A 175 0.33 -15.72 -1.50
C VAL A 175 -1.01 -16.46 -1.36
N ARG A 176 -0.98 -17.79 -1.28
CA ARG A 176 -2.19 -18.60 -1.03
C ARG A 176 -2.85 -18.33 0.32
N GLU A 177 -2.06 -18.03 1.36
CA GLU A 177 -2.59 -17.69 2.69
C GLU A 177 -3.19 -16.29 2.70
N ILE A 178 -2.57 -15.34 1.98
CA ILE A 178 -3.10 -14.00 1.77
C ILE A 178 -4.49 -14.07 1.15
N THR A 179 -4.70 -14.92 0.15
CA THR A 179 -6.02 -15.15 -0.45
C THR A 179 -7.04 -15.61 0.59
N GLY A 180 -6.64 -16.53 1.48
CA GLY A 180 -7.48 -16.96 2.59
C GLY A 180 -7.83 -15.82 3.56
N PHE A 181 -6.85 -15.00 3.96
CA PHE A 181 -7.11 -13.86 4.85
C PHE A 181 -8.00 -12.80 4.18
N CYS A 182 -7.80 -12.52 2.91
CA CYS A 182 -8.57 -11.54 2.16
C CYS A 182 -10.05 -11.96 1.98
N SER A 183 -10.35 -13.26 1.98
CA SER A 183 -11.74 -13.74 1.95
C SER A 183 -12.56 -13.26 3.15
N PHE A 184 -11.95 -13.12 4.34
CA PHE A 184 -12.63 -12.60 5.54
C PHE A 184 -13.08 -11.15 5.40
N ILE A 185 -12.43 -10.37 4.56
CA ILE A 185 -12.82 -8.98 4.27
C ILE A 185 -13.73 -8.87 3.04
N GLY A 186 -14.04 -9.99 2.38
CA GLY A 186 -14.92 -10.05 1.23
C GLY A 186 -14.22 -9.74 -0.10
N MET A 187 -12.90 -9.95 -0.18
CA MET A 187 -12.13 -9.89 -1.42
C MET A 187 -12.04 -11.31 -2.01
N ASP A 188 -12.38 -11.46 -3.26
CA ASP A 188 -12.24 -12.71 -4.01
C ASP A 188 -10.82 -12.90 -4.57
N ILE A 189 -10.57 -14.04 -5.18
CA ILE A 189 -9.26 -14.39 -5.75
C ILE A 189 -8.82 -13.34 -6.78
N SER A 190 -9.72 -12.95 -7.67
CA SER A 190 -9.43 -11.93 -8.71
C SER A 190 -9.09 -10.57 -8.09
N GLY A 191 -9.77 -10.16 -7.03
CA GLY A 191 -9.46 -8.96 -6.27
C GLY A 191 -8.08 -9.01 -5.63
N VAL A 192 -7.70 -10.15 -5.03
CA VAL A 192 -6.37 -10.35 -4.45
C VAL A 192 -5.28 -10.28 -5.52
N GLU A 193 -5.47 -10.94 -6.65
CA GLU A 193 -4.53 -10.91 -7.79
C GLU A 193 -4.35 -9.48 -8.30
N LYS A 194 -5.45 -8.74 -8.49
CA LYS A 194 -5.41 -7.33 -8.88
C LYS A 194 -4.68 -6.45 -7.87
N ALA A 195 -4.87 -6.70 -6.57
CA ALA A 195 -4.23 -5.93 -5.52
C ALA A 195 -2.72 -6.22 -5.41
N LEU A 196 -2.31 -7.47 -5.58
CA LEU A 196 -0.89 -7.86 -5.61
C LEU A 196 -0.16 -7.35 -6.86
N ASP A 197 -0.87 -7.18 -7.99
CA ASP A 197 -0.33 -6.62 -9.24
C ASP A 197 -0.41 -5.08 -9.31
N ALA A 198 -1.10 -4.44 -8.37
CA ALA A 198 -1.41 -3.01 -8.44
C ALA A 198 -0.18 -2.10 -8.47
N VAL A 199 0.87 -2.46 -7.74
CA VAL A 199 2.10 -1.66 -7.65
C VAL A 199 2.71 -1.42 -9.03
N GLY A 200 2.83 -2.48 -9.85
CA GLY A 200 3.34 -2.35 -11.21
C GLY A 200 2.50 -1.40 -12.06
N ARG A 201 1.18 -1.47 -11.92
CA ARG A 201 0.24 -0.62 -12.67
C ARG A 201 0.27 0.83 -12.25
N ILE A 202 0.30 1.14 -10.97
CA ILE A 202 0.36 2.53 -10.48
C ILE A 202 1.69 3.21 -10.81
N MET A 203 2.79 2.45 -10.85
CA MET A 203 4.11 2.99 -11.23
C MET A 203 4.26 3.17 -12.75
N ALA A 204 3.62 2.34 -13.56
CA ALA A 204 3.67 2.43 -15.02
C ALA A 204 2.75 3.52 -15.60
N SER A 205 1.72 3.93 -14.86
CA SER A 205 0.76 4.93 -15.35
C SER A 205 1.41 6.32 -15.35
N PRO A 206 1.49 7.01 -16.51
CA PRO A 206 1.87 8.41 -16.52
C PRO A 206 0.85 9.18 -15.68
N VAL A 207 1.31 9.99 -14.75
CA VAL A 207 0.45 10.88 -13.95
C VAL A 207 -0.39 11.69 -14.93
N SER A 208 -1.71 11.45 -14.95
CA SER A 208 -2.60 12.09 -15.92
C SER A 208 -2.43 13.61 -15.83
N SER A 209 -2.09 14.23 -16.94
CA SER A 209 -2.11 15.68 -17.07
C SER A 209 -3.53 16.15 -16.80
N VAL A 210 -3.69 17.11 -15.90
CA VAL A 210 -4.97 17.80 -15.63
C VAL A 210 -5.66 18.07 -16.96
N ARG A 211 -6.85 17.51 -17.17
CA ARG A 211 -7.75 18.01 -18.22
C ARG A 211 -8.16 19.41 -17.80
N VAL A 212 -7.56 20.40 -18.45
CA VAL A 212 -8.10 21.74 -18.43
C VAL A 212 -9.42 21.63 -19.19
N VAL A 213 -10.54 21.71 -18.47
CA VAL A 213 -11.85 21.86 -19.06
C VAL A 213 -11.90 23.31 -19.52
N SER A 214 -11.73 23.51 -20.81
CA SER A 214 -12.04 24.77 -21.52
C SER A 214 -13.54 24.94 -21.61
#